data_d235568a8facfe6c7c6998719b570ee5
#
_entry.id   d235568a8facfe6c7c6998719b570ee5
#
_cell.length_a   1.000
_cell.length_b   1.000
_cell.length_c   1.000
_cell.angle_alpha   90.00
_cell.angle_beta   90.00
_cell.angle_gamma   90.00
#
_symmetry.space_group_name_H-M   'P 1'
#
loop_
_entity.id
_entity.type
_entity.pdbx_description
1 polymer ?
#
loop_
_entity_poly.entity_id
_entity_poly.type
_entity_poly.pdbx_seq_one_letter_code
_entity_poly.pdbx_strand_id
1 'polypeptide(L)'
;NRPIEVSHVIRDQTRYSSSNNTATIVGLVNDVRYKGDNLHFRVEDKTGDIFCVLRPPRAMDSSPADKRRHTIATAGLMNDDVVGVTGFINPGSRDMFLVDDIHLPPISKHKKRIAEENQAVSVAFISDIHVGSHTFLQAQWEKMAKWFHEDPLAKTIKYFVLSGDVVDGVGIYP
;
A
#
# COMPACT_ATOMS: atom_id res chain seq x y z
N ASN A 1 0.88 -0.02 -22.02
CA ASN A 1 -0.27 0.86 -22.31
C ASN A 1 -0.23 2.08 -21.39
N ARG A 2 -0.70 3.23 -21.89
CA ARG A 2 -0.82 4.43 -21.05
C ARG A 2 -2.01 4.24 -20.09
N PRO A 3 -1.87 4.53 -18.78
CA PRO A 3 -2.99 4.44 -17.85
C PRO A 3 -4.13 5.38 -18.22
N ILE A 4 -5.36 4.93 -17.99
CA ILE A 4 -6.60 5.68 -18.20
C ILE A 4 -7.43 5.70 -16.91
N GLU A 5 -8.29 6.70 -16.78
CA GLU A 5 -9.12 6.89 -15.59
C GLU A 5 -10.24 5.84 -15.53
N VAL A 6 -10.64 5.45 -14.32
CA VAL A 6 -11.72 4.49 -14.06
C VAL A 6 -13.02 4.91 -14.73
N SER A 7 -13.40 6.18 -14.60
CA SER A 7 -14.61 6.72 -15.24
C SER A 7 -14.63 6.56 -16.77
N HIS A 8 -13.45 6.63 -17.38
CA HIS A 8 -13.31 6.45 -18.84
C HIS A 8 -13.52 5.00 -19.24
N VAL A 9 -12.97 4.05 -18.48
CA VAL A 9 -13.18 2.61 -18.72
C VAL A 9 -14.66 2.24 -18.57
N ILE A 10 -15.32 2.76 -17.52
CA ILE A 10 -16.75 2.52 -17.27
C ILE A 10 -17.63 3.14 -18.36
N ARG A 11 -17.29 4.33 -18.85
CA ARG A 11 -18.07 4.98 -19.92
C ARG A 11 -17.92 4.28 -21.26
N ASP A 12 -16.72 3.83 -21.59
CA ASP A 12 -16.39 3.21 -22.88
C ASP A 12 -16.32 1.67 -22.79
N GLN A 13 -17.20 1.04 -22.00
CA GLN A 13 -17.21 -0.40 -21.73
C GLN A 13 -17.13 -1.30 -22.95
N THR A 14 -17.82 -0.93 -24.03
CA THR A 14 -17.82 -1.70 -25.28
C THR A 14 -16.43 -1.77 -25.92
N ARG A 15 -15.63 -0.72 -25.79
CA ARG A 15 -14.25 -0.67 -26.27
C ARG A 15 -13.33 -1.64 -25.51
N TYR A 16 -13.54 -1.77 -24.21
CA TYR A 16 -12.69 -2.57 -23.33
C TYR A 16 -13.35 -3.87 -22.89
N SER A 17 -14.16 -4.48 -23.75
CA SER A 17 -14.94 -5.69 -23.41
C SER A 17 -14.33 -7.01 -23.88
N SER A 18 -13.06 -7.01 -24.28
CA SER A 18 -12.37 -8.22 -24.73
C SER A 18 -10.90 -8.23 -24.33
N SER A 19 -10.33 -9.42 -24.25
CA SER A 19 -8.89 -9.61 -23.97
C SER A 19 -7.96 -8.98 -25.04
N ASN A 20 -8.46 -8.71 -26.23
CA ASN A 20 -7.70 -8.02 -27.28
C ASN A 20 -7.71 -6.49 -27.14
N ASN A 21 -8.63 -5.96 -26.34
CA ASN A 21 -8.80 -4.53 -26.08
C ASN A 21 -8.77 -4.25 -24.57
N THR A 22 -7.60 -4.37 -24.00
CA THR A 22 -7.40 -4.15 -22.56
C THR A 22 -7.19 -2.69 -22.22
N ALA A 23 -7.62 -2.32 -21.02
CA ALA A 23 -7.31 -1.05 -20.37
C ALA A 23 -6.26 -1.25 -19.27
N THR A 24 -5.48 -0.22 -18.97
CA THR A 24 -4.68 -0.15 -17.77
C THR A 24 -5.18 1.00 -16.91
N ILE A 25 -5.52 0.72 -15.66
CA ILE A 25 -5.93 1.70 -14.64
C ILE A 25 -4.91 1.73 -13.54
N VAL A 26 -4.74 2.88 -12.87
CA VAL A 26 -3.86 3.03 -11.71
C VAL A 26 -4.67 3.64 -10.58
N GLY A 27 -4.63 3.03 -9.40
CA GLY A 27 -5.39 3.51 -8.26
C GLY A 27 -5.04 2.81 -6.96
N LEU A 28 -5.78 3.17 -5.92
CA LEU A 28 -5.73 2.55 -4.60
C LEU A 28 -6.57 1.28 -4.57
N VAL A 29 -6.04 0.27 -3.90
CA VAL A 29 -6.73 -1.00 -3.68
C VAL A 29 -7.63 -0.92 -2.46
N ASN A 30 -8.87 -1.35 -2.61
CA ASN A 30 -9.83 -1.48 -1.54
C ASN A 30 -10.49 -2.86 -1.58
N ASP A 31 -11.04 -3.29 -0.44
CA ASP A 31 -11.93 -4.45 -0.32
C ASP A 31 -11.33 -5.76 -0.86
N VAL A 32 -10.08 -6.03 -0.46
CA VAL A 32 -9.37 -7.26 -0.87
C VAL A 32 -9.96 -8.47 -0.19
N ARG A 33 -10.42 -9.45 -0.97
CA ARG A 33 -10.97 -10.71 -0.46
C ARG A 33 -10.79 -11.86 -1.43
N TYR A 34 -10.72 -13.08 -0.90
CA TYR A 34 -10.69 -14.30 -1.69
C TYR A 34 -12.08 -14.93 -1.77
N LYS A 35 -12.44 -15.40 -2.97
CA LYS A 35 -13.63 -16.21 -3.19
C LYS A 35 -13.24 -17.45 -4.00
N GLY A 36 -13.05 -18.57 -3.31
CA GLY A 36 -12.32 -19.71 -3.88
C GLY A 36 -10.90 -19.30 -4.24
N ASP A 37 -10.46 -19.65 -5.44
CA ASP A 37 -9.13 -19.31 -5.94
C ASP A 37 -9.05 -17.93 -6.61
N ASN A 38 -10.17 -17.19 -6.69
CA ASN A 38 -10.20 -15.87 -7.30
C ASN A 38 -9.86 -14.80 -6.26
N LEU A 39 -9.04 -13.84 -6.65
CA LEU A 39 -8.80 -12.63 -5.90
C LEU A 39 -9.78 -11.54 -6.36
N HIS A 40 -10.59 -11.04 -5.43
CA HIS A 40 -11.54 -9.97 -5.62
C HIS A 40 -11.04 -8.73 -4.90
N PHE A 41 -11.09 -7.57 -5.53
CA PHE A 41 -10.71 -6.29 -4.95
C PHE A 41 -11.34 -5.14 -5.73
N ARG A 42 -11.26 -3.93 -5.20
CA ARG A 42 -11.65 -2.72 -5.91
C ARG A 42 -10.42 -1.87 -6.17
N VAL A 43 -10.42 -1.17 -7.29
CA VAL A 43 -9.40 -0.14 -7.59
C VAL A 43 -10.10 1.19 -7.71
N GLU A 44 -9.65 2.15 -6.96
CA GLU A 44 -10.20 3.51 -6.87
C GLU A 44 -9.19 4.53 -7.37
N ASP A 45 -9.64 5.45 -8.20
CA ASP A 45 -8.92 6.67 -8.56
C ASP A 45 -9.79 7.91 -8.25
N LYS A 46 -9.30 9.10 -8.58
CA LYS A 46 -10.03 10.37 -8.38
C LYS A 46 -11.38 10.45 -9.12
N THR A 47 -11.68 9.52 -10.02
CA THR A 47 -12.85 9.56 -10.89
C THR A 47 -13.89 8.50 -10.54
N GLY A 48 -13.57 7.55 -9.67
CA GLY A 48 -14.45 6.50 -9.23
C GLY A 48 -13.70 5.22 -8.89
N ASP A 49 -14.45 4.14 -8.70
CA ASP A 49 -13.92 2.84 -8.39
C ASP A 49 -14.49 1.75 -9.31
N ILE A 50 -13.74 0.67 -9.47
CA ILE A 50 -14.14 -0.48 -10.29
C ILE A 50 -13.85 -1.80 -9.60
N PHE A 51 -14.78 -2.73 -9.69
CA PHE A 51 -14.64 -4.07 -9.12
C PHE A 51 -13.77 -4.95 -10.02
N CYS A 52 -12.68 -5.46 -9.47
CA CYS A 52 -11.65 -6.24 -10.13
C CYS A 52 -11.69 -7.70 -9.70
N VAL A 53 -11.49 -8.61 -10.66
CA VAL A 53 -11.38 -10.04 -10.40
C VAL A 53 -10.14 -10.59 -11.13
N LEU A 54 -9.17 -11.04 -10.34
CA LEU A 54 -8.03 -11.80 -10.85
C LEU A 54 -8.33 -13.29 -10.66
N ARG A 55 -8.34 -14.03 -11.76
CA ARG A 55 -8.53 -15.48 -11.77
C ARG A 55 -7.19 -16.22 -11.79
N PRO A 56 -7.10 -17.40 -11.15
CA PRO A 56 -5.91 -18.22 -11.28
C PRO A 56 -5.68 -18.61 -12.74
N PRO A 57 -4.44 -18.70 -13.20
CA PRO A 57 -4.13 -19.17 -14.53
C PRO A 57 -4.60 -20.63 -14.69
N ARG A 58 -5.24 -20.95 -15.81
CA ARG A 58 -5.70 -22.31 -16.09
C ARG A 58 -4.50 -23.27 -16.12
N ALA A 59 -4.62 -24.40 -15.41
CA ALA A 59 -3.49 -25.31 -15.17
C ALA A 59 -2.83 -25.85 -16.46
N MET A 60 -3.56 -25.93 -17.56
CA MET A 60 -3.07 -26.51 -18.83
C MET A 60 -2.31 -25.52 -19.73
N ASP A 61 -2.60 -24.20 -19.64
CA ASP A 61 -2.09 -23.23 -20.60
C ASP A 61 -1.17 -22.17 -19.96
N SER A 62 -0.90 -22.26 -18.65
CA SER A 62 -0.16 -21.23 -17.96
C SER A 62 1.35 -21.47 -17.98
N SER A 63 2.09 -20.49 -18.47
CA SER A 63 3.53 -20.46 -18.34
C SER A 63 3.97 -20.39 -16.86
N PRO A 64 5.19 -20.84 -16.52
CA PRO A 64 5.74 -20.62 -15.17
C PRO A 64 5.74 -19.14 -14.75
N ALA A 65 5.86 -18.22 -15.71
CA ALA A 65 5.81 -16.77 -15.48
C ALA A 65 4.41 -16.30 -15.06
N ASP A 66 3.34 -16.84 -15.68
CA ASP A 66 1.95 -16.48 -15.35
C ASP A 66 1.57 -16.95 -13.96
N LYS A 67 1.98 -18.19 -13.61
CA LYS A 67 1.80 -18.74 -12.25
C LYS A 67 2.51 -17.86 -11.21
N ARG A 68 3.74 -17.44 -11.50
CA ARG A 68 4.52 -16.60 -10.60
C ARG A 68 3.90 -15.21 -10.43
N ARG A 69 3.41 -14.58 -11.51
CA ARG A 69 2.71 -13.29 -11.44
C ARG A 69 1.45 -13.38 -10.56
N HIS A 70 0.64 -14.41 -10.79
CA HIS A 70 -0.55 -14.66 -9.99
C HIS A 70 -0.19 -14.86 -8.51
N THR A 71 0.82 -15.67 -8.20
CA THR A 71 1.25 -15.90 -6.82
C THR A 71 1.76 -14.63 -6.16
N ILE A 72 2.54 -13.79 -6.86
CA ILE A 72 3.03 -12.51 -6.33
C ILE A 72 1.86 -11.56 -6.08
N ALA A 73 0.94 -11.43 -7.01
CA ALA A 73 -0.22 -10.58 -6.89
C ALA A 73 -1.14 -11.03 -5.74
N THR A 74 -1.35 -12.33 -5.58
CA THR A 74 -2.23 -12.87 -4.55
C THR A 74 -1.61 -12.89 -3.16
N ALA A 75 -0.29 -13.07 -3.05
CA ALA A 75 0.38 -13.20 -1.74
C ALA A 75 0.62 -11.86 -1.02
N GLY A 76 0.49 -10.73 -1.69
CA GLY A 76 0.92 -9.44 -1.14
C GLY A 76 -0.01 -8.26 -1.37
N LEU A 77 -1.13 -8.42 -2.07
CA LEU A 77 -2.05 -7.31 -2.30
C LEU A 77 -2.85 -6.98 -1.05
N MET A 78 -2.74 -5.74 -0.58
CA MET A 78 -3.43 -5.25 0.61
C MET A 78 -4.28 -4.01 0.28
N ASN A 79 -5.23 -3.69 1.15
CA ASN A 79 -5.92 -2.41 1.09
C ASN A 79 -4.89 -1.27 1.20
N ASP A 80 -5.17 -0.18 0.54
CA ASP A 80 -4.34 1.03 0.45
C ASP A 80 -3.06 0.88 -0.39
N ASP A 81 -2.80 -0.30 -1.00
CA ASP A 81 -1.75 -0.43 -2.00
C ASP A 81 -2.07 0.40 -3.24
N VAL A 82 -1.06 1.06 -3.80
CA VAL A 82 -1.16 1.68 -5.12
C VAL A 82 -0.72 0.69 -6.18
N VAL A 83 -1.60 0.39 -7.12
CA VAL A 83 -1.33 -0.59 -8.17
C VAL A 83 -1.72 -0.08 -9.55
N GLY A 84 -1.04 -0.60 -10.57
CA GLY A 84 -1.52 -0.58 -11.94
C GLY A 84 -2.20 -1.91 -12.25
N VAL A 85 -3.40 -1.88 -12.83
CA VAL A 85 -4.16 -3.08 -13.17
C VAL A 85 -4.48 -3.07 -14.65
N THR A 86 -4.07 -4.10 -15.36
CA THR A 86 -4.39 -4.29 -16.80
C THR A 86 -5.43 -5.38 -16.96
N GLY A 87 -6.44 -5.14 -17.77
CA GLY A 87 -7.52 -6.10 -18.00
C GLY A 87 -8.63 -5.52 -18.87
N PHE A 88 -9.81 -6.11 -18.81
CA PHE A 88 -10.96 -5.74 -19.61
C PHE A 88 -12.29 -5.91 -18.85
N ILE A 89 -13.32 -5.19 -19.26
CA ILE A 89 -14.69 -5.33 -18.71
C ILE A 89 -15.26 -6.68 -19.12
N ASN A 90 -15.83 -7.41 -18.17
CA ASN A 90 -16.52 -8.66 -18.46
C ASN A 90 -17.79 -8.41 -19.30
N PRO A 91 -17.91 -8.98 -20.52
CA PRO A 91 -19.09 -8.77 -21.35
C PRO A 91 -20.41 -9.22 -20.71
N GLY A 92 -20.34 -10.20 -19.78
CA GLY A 92 -21.50 -10.72 -19.06
C GLY A 92 -21.85 -9.95 -17.79
N SER A 93 -21.00 -9.03 -17.34
CA SER A 93 -21.23 -8.21 -16.13
C SER A 93 -20.46 -6.90 -16.27
N ARG A 94 -21.19 -5.83 -16.60
CA ARG A 94 -20.61 -4.52 -16.91
C ARG A 94 -19.88 -3.86 -15.74
N ASP A 95 -20.10 -4.35 -14.53
CA ASP A 95 -19.49 -3.81 -13.31
C ASP A 95 -18.23 -4.60 -12.89
N MET A 96 -17.77 -5.56 -13.70
CA MET A 96 -16.65 -6.44 -13.38
C MET A 96 -15.50 -6.25 -14.36
N PHE A 97 -14.34 -5.90 -13.87
CA PHE A 97 -13.08 -5.82 -14.58
C PHE A 97 -12.28 -7.11 -14.40
N LEU A 98 -12.12 -7.87 -15.46
CA LEU A 98 -11.30 -9.08 -15.44
C LEU A 98 -9.84 -8.70 -15.61
N VAL A 99 -9.06 -9.03 -14.61
CA VAL A 99 -7.66 -8.65 -14.50
C VAL A 99 -6.77 -9.69 -15.17
N ASP A 100 -5.90 -9.21 -16.06
CA ASP A 100 -4.86 -10.02 -16.70
C ASP A 100 -3.52 -9.87 -15.98
N ASP A 101 -3.21 -8.64 -15.49
CA ASP A 101 -1.93 -8.36 -14.83
C ASP A 101 -2.07 -7.25 -13.77
N ILE A 102 -1.28 -7.38 -12.70
CA ILE A 102 -1.14 -6.38 -11.63
C ILE A 102 0.29 -5.88 -11.60
N HIS A 103 0.46 -4.58 -11.69
CA HIS A 103 1.74 -3.90 -11.68
C HIS A 103 1.93 -3.16 -10.35
N LEU A 104 2.88 -3.59 -9.55
CA LEU A 104 3.28 -2.87 -8.36
C LEU A 104 4.17 -1.67 -8.73
N PRO A 105 4.13 -0.57 -7.96
CA PRO A 105 5.03 0.55 -8.16
C PRO A 105 6.49 0.07 -8.15
N PRO A 106 7.33 0.59 -9.04
CA PRO A 106 8.74 0.25 -9.01
C PRO A 106 9.36 0.72 -7.69
N ILE A 107 10.07 -0.17 -7.01
CA ILE A 107 10.85 0.21 -5.84
C ILE A 107 11.87 1.25 -6.29
N SER A 108 11.79 2.45 -5.72
CA SER A 108 12.77 3.49 -5.98
C SER A 108 14.17 3.01 -5.60
N LYS A 109 15.00 2.79 -6.60
CA LYS A 109 16.42 2.51 -6.39
C LYS A 109 17.10 3.81 -6.02
N HIS A 110 16.89 4.30 -4.80
CA HIS A 110 17.74 5.37 -4.28
C HIS A 110 19.17 4.87 -4.35
N LYS A 111 20.01 5.54 -5.15
CA LYS A 111 21.46 5.34 -5.04
C LYS A 111 21.81 5.59 -3.58
N LYS A 112 22.28 4.56 -2.87
CA LYS A 112 22.89 4.75 -1.57
C LYS A 112 23.93 5.85 -1.77
N ARG A 113 23.72 7.04 -1.20
CA ARG A 113 24.83 7.95 -0.96
C ARG A 113 25.71 7.22 0.02
N ILE A 114 26.84 6.74 -0.46
CA ILE A 114 27.90 6.22 0.40
C ILE A 114 28.33 7.45 1.18
N ALA A 115 27.95 7.54 2.45
CA ALA A 115 28.51 8.52 3.34
C ALA A 115 30.01 8.21 3.46
N GLU A 116 30.85 9.16 3.12
CA GLU A 116 32.31 9.01 3.12
C GLU A 116 32.90 8.81 4.53
N GLU A 117 32.11 8.92 5.58
CA GLU A 117 32.50 8.63 6.96
C GLU A 117 31.55 7.65 7.61
N ASN A 118 32.09 6.51 8.03
CA ASN A 118 31.42 5.46 8.81
C ASN A 118 31.15 5.90 10.27
N GLN A 119 30.54 7.06 10.49
CA GLN A 119 29.99 7.37 11.80
C GLN A 119 28.62 6.69 11.92
N ALA A 120 28.52 5.74 12.84
CA ALA A 120 27.25 5.15 13.22
C ALA A 120 26.36 6.25 13.81
N VAL A 121 25.38 6.70 13.04
CA VAL A 121 24.37 7.68 13.48
C VAL A 121 23.07 6.96 13.67
N SER A 122 22.50 7.07 14.85
CA SER A 122 21.16 6.55 15.15
C SER A 122 20.13 7.68 15.10
N VAL A 123 18.89 7.32 14.74
CA VAL A 123 17.72 8.19 14.77
C VAL A 123 16.69 7.54 15.67
N ALA A 124 16.15 8.27 16.62
CA ALA A 124 15.04 7.81 17.45
C ALA A 124 13.71 8.36 16.87
N PHE A 125 12.76 7.45 16.66
CA PHE A 125 11.38 7.80 16.29
C PHE A 125 10.49 7.56 17.51
N ILE A 126 9.75 8.57 17.92
CA ILE A 126 8.85 8.55 19.07
C ILE A 126 7.50 9.10 18.61
N SER A 127 6.41 8.43 19.00
CA SER A 127 5.04 8.88 18.75
C SER A 127 4.15 8.56 19.93
N ASP A 128 2.93 9.09 19.95
CA ASP A 128 1.85 8.70 20.87
C ASP A 128 2.25 8.81 22.36
N ILE A 129 2.92 9.89 22.73
CA ILE A 129 3.36 10.10 24.12
C ILE A 129 2.18 10.49 25.02
N HIS A 130 1.23 11.28 24.49
CA HIS A 130 0.01 11.71 25.20
C HIS A 130 0.27 12.32 26.57
N VAL A 131 1.24 13.22 26.69
CA VAL A 131 1.50 13.95 27.95
C VAL A 131 0.25 14.73 28.35
N GLY A 132 -0.20 14.53 29.58
CA GLY A 132 -1.43 15.14 30.12
C GLY A 132 -2.64 14.22 30.07
N SER A 133 -2.56 13.06 29.42
CA SER A 133 -3.59 12.02 29.49
C SER A 133 -3.66 11.38 30.88
N HIS A 134 -4.88 10.98 31.29
CA HIS A 134 -5.06 10.16 32.50
C HIS A 134 -4.37 8.79 32.41
N THR A 135 -4.12 8.33 31.20
CA THR A 135 -3.45 7.05 30.93
C THR A 135 -1.96 7.22 30.62
N PHE A 136 -1.41 8.42 30.80
CA PHE A 136 0.00 8.68 30.56
C PHE A 136 0.87 7.81 31.48
N LEU A 137 1.80 7.05 30.90
CA LEU A 137 2.65 6.12 31.61
C LEU A 137 3.93 6.83 32.12
N GLN A 138 3.77 7.69 33.11
CA GLN A 138 4.85 8.55 33.63
C GLN A 138 6.10 7.76 34.01
N ALA A 139 5.95 6.64 34.70
CA ALA A 139 7.10 5.84 35.13
C ALA A 139 7.92 5.25 33.98
N GLN A 140 7.22 4.85 32.89
CA GLN A 140 7.87 4.35 31.67
C GLN A 140 8.55 5.49 30.91
N TRP A 141 7.92 6.66 30.88
CA TRP A 141 8.51 7.86 30.30
C TRP A 141 9.81 8.26 31.02
N GLU A 142 9.79 8.32 32.35
CA GLU A 142 10.97 8.64 33.16
C GLU A 142 12.09 7.61 32.97
N LYS A 143 11.72 6.33 32.87
CA LYS A 143 12.68 5.25 32.58
C LYS A 143 13.32 5.42 31.20
N MET A 144 12.53 5.77 30.20
CA MET A 144 13.02 6.02 28.84
C MET A 144 13.92 7.26 28.81
N ALA A 145 13.50 8.36 29.45
CA ALA A 145 14.29 9.58 29.54
C ALA A 145 15.65 9.33 30.23
N LYS A 146 15.66 8.53 31.30
CA LYS A 146 16.89 8.10 31.98
C LYS A 146 17.78 7.29 31.03
N TRP A 147 17.21 6.34 30.29
CA TRP A 147 17.95 5.54 29.31
C TRP A 147 18.61 6.44 28.25
N PHE A 148 17.90 7.43 27.70
CA PHE A 148 18.47 8.38 26.75
C PHE A 148 19.67 9.15 27.31
N HIS A 149 19.68 9.37 28.62
CA HIS A 149 20.74 10.15 29.28
C HIS A 149 21.96 9.30 29.64
N GLU A 150 21.77 8.06 30.02
CA GLU A 150 22.79 7.22 30.64
C GLU A 150 23.38 6.16 29.69
N ASP A 151 22.57 5.64 28.74
CA ASP A 151 22.97 4.49 27.93
C ASP A 151 23.98 4.89 26.82
N PRO A 152 25.08 4.14 26.67
CA PRO A 152 26.05 4.39 25.61
C PRO A 152 25.46 4.34 24.18
N LEU A 153 24.45 3.48 23.95
CA LEU A 153 23.76 3.36 22.67
C LEU A 153 22.97 4.64 22.39
N ALA A 154 22.31 5.21 23.41
CA ALA A 154 21.56 6.45 23.26
C ALA A 154 22.45 7.63 22.83
N LYS A 155 23.74 7.62 23.20
CA LYS A 155 24.72 8.65 22.77
C LYS A 155 25.00 8.66 21.26
N THR A 156 24.66 7.58 20.55
CA THR A 156 24.77 7.53 19.08
C THR A 156 23.60 8.22 18.37
N ILE A 157 22.51 8.53 19.11
CA ILE A 157 21.31 9.16 18.59
C ILE A 157 21.59 10.64 18.35
N LYS A 158 21.58 11.05 17.08
CA LYS A 158 21.77 12.46 16.69
C LYS A 158 20.47 13.18 16.37
N TYR A 159 19.39 12.43 16.09
CA TYR A 159 18.13 13.01 15.66
C TYR A 159 16.97 12.32 16.40
N PHE A 160 16.01 13.15 16.85
CA PHE A 160 14.73 12.71 17.36
C PHE A 160 13.63 13.13 16.38
N VAL A 161 12.79 12.19 15.98
CA VAL A 161 11.61 12.44 15.16
C VAL A 161 10.39 12.19 16.04
N LEU A 162 9.63 13.24 16.30
CA LEU A 162 8.35 13.16 17.02
C LEU A 162 7.23 13.09 15.96
N SER A 163 6.62 11.92 15.82
CA SER A 163 5.69 11.62 14.74
C SER A 163 4.23 11.98 15.05
N GLY A 164 3.97 12.74 16.08
CA GLY A 164 2.64 13.19 16.50
C GLY A 164 2.26 12.73 17.90
N ASP A 165 1.09 13.17 18.34
CA ASP A 165 0.44 12.85 19.62
C ASP A 165 1.35 12.98 20.86
N VAL A 166 2.14 14.07 20.87
CA VAL A 166 3.10 14.35 21.95
C VAL A 166 2.37 14.75 23.22
N VAL A 167 1.29 15.52 23.10
CA VAL A 167 0.45 15.98 24.20
C VAL A 167 -1.02 15.76 23.89
N ASP A 168 -1.82 15.46 24.90
CA ASP A 168 -3.27 15.47 24.76
C ASP A 168 -3.74 16.92 24.66
N GLY A 169 -4.55 17.18 23.62
CA GLY A 169 -5.24 18.45 23.46
C GLY A 169 -6.47 18.55 24.37
N VAL A 170 -7.17 19.66 24.31
CA VAL A 170 -8.44 19.85 25.00
C VAL A 170 -9.50 18.94 24.36
N GLY A 171 -9.92 17.88 25.07
CA GLY A 171 -10.81 16.83 24.53
C GLY A 171 -12.27 17.24 24.35
N ILE A 172 -12.66 18.45 24.72
CA ILE A 172 -14.05 18.94 24.60
C ILE A 172 -13.98 20.32 23.93
N TYR A 173 -14.54 20.40 22.74
CA TYR A 173 -14.87 21.68 22.12
C TYR A 173 -16.29 22.04 22.56
N PRO A 174 -16.52 23.27 23.05
CA PRO A 174 -17.85 23.75 23.38
C PRO A 174 -18.76 23.83 22.15
#